data_a7062458aeaf866d37209a0f5986c4d6
#
_entry.id   a7062458aeaf866d37209a0f5986c4d6
#
_cell.length_a   1.000
_cell.length_b   1.000
_cell.length_c   1.000
_cell.angle_alpha   90.00
_cell.angle_beta   90.00
_cell.angle_gamma   90.00
#
_symmetry.space_group_name_H-M   'P 1'
#
loop_
_entity.id
_entity.type
_entity.pdbx_description
1 polymer ?
#
loop_
_entity_poly.entity_id
_entity_poly.type
_entity_poly.pdbx_seq_one_letter_code
_entity_poly.pdbx_strand_id
1 'polypeptide(L)'
;LDRLKGYTKKLHICGKRNSYSKTDPDATFMRMKEDAMGNGQLKPAFNLHHGVDSEYITWLTISPQPTDTTTLIPFFKEAETYLSFKYKKIIADAGYKSEENYVYLEKNGQVAFIKPSNYEKSKTRKYKKDIGRIENMNYDEVKDCYTCKNGKQLLSTYVRRSKSKTGYISEKTIYQCSECKDCPYKRDCIKGNNCKTPMEERHKVLSVAKTFLKYRKEDLERILSDEGIHLRTNRSIQVEGSF
;
A
#
# COMPACT_ATOMS: atom_id res chain seq x y z
N LEU A 1 -10.10 -40.82 -5.04
CA LEU A 1 -11.07 -39.93 -5.72
C LEU A 1 -11.79 -39.01 -4.75
N ASP A 2 -12.26 -39.50 -3.58
CA ASP A 2 -13.03 -38.67 -2.62
C ASP A 2 -12.26 -37.57 -1.96
N ARG A 3 -10.94 -37.79 -1.66
CA ARG A 3 -10.05 -36.72 -1.18
C ARG A 3 -9.89 -35.58 -2.19
N LEU A 4 -9.78 -35.90 -3.49
CA LEU A 4 -9.68 -34.90 -4.56
C LEU A 4 -10.96 -34.09 -4.69
N LYS A 5 -12.13 -34.73 -4.65
CA LYS A 5 -13.44 -34.05 -4.61
C LYS A 5 -13.52 -33.11 -3.41
N GLY A 6 -13.05 -33.55 -2.23
CA GLY A 6 -12.98 -32.73 -1.02
C GLY A 6 -12.08 -31.50 -1.19
N TYR A 7 -10.92 -31.64 -1.82
CA TYR A 7 -10.02 -30.50 -2.08
C TYR A 7 -10.64 -29.51 -3.10
N THR A 8 -11.27 -30.02 -4.17
CA THR A 8 -11.94 -29.17 -5.15
C THR A 8 -13.05 -28.34 -4.51
N LYS A 9 -13.88 -28.95 -3.64
CA LYS A 9 -14.92 -28.24 -2.87
C LYS A 9 -14.30 -27.14 -1.99
N LYS A 10 -13.22 -27.44 -1.26
CA LYS A 10 -12.53 -26.47 -0.40
C LYS A 10 -11.90 -25.31 -1.19
N LEU A 11 -11.33 -25.59 -2.35
CA LEU A 11 -10.80 -24.56 -3.24
C LEU A 11 -11.90 -23.67 -3.80
N HIS A 12 -13.06 -24.24 -4.12
CA HIS A 12 -14.23 -23.49 -4.57
C HIS A 12 -14.73 -22.54 -3.48
N ILE A 13 -14.87 -23.00 -2.23
CA ILE A 13 -15.25 -22.17 -1.08
C ILE A 13 -14.22 -21.06 -0.84
N CYS A 14 -12.91 -21.40 -0.90
CA CYS A 14 -11.85 -20.44 -0.69
C CYS A 14 -11.85 -19.33 -1.76
N GLY A 15 -12.14 -19.66 -3.01
CA GLY A 15 -12.16 -18.72 -4.14
C GLY A 15 -10.81 -17.99 -4.31
N LYS A 16 -10.86 -16.67 -4.35
CA LYS A 16 -9.65 -15.80 -4.49
C LYS A 16 -8.98 -15.48 -3.15
N ARG A 17 -9.54 -15.91 -2.02
CA ARG A 17 -9.01 -15.69 -0.67
C ARG A 17 -7.84 -16.63 -0.38
N ASN A 18 -7.01 -16.30 0.59
CA ASN A 18 -5.90 -17.16 1.03
C ASN A 18 -6.36 -18.23 2.05
N SER A 19 -7.52 -18.04 2.68
CA SER A 19 -8.07 -18.93 3.70
C SER A 19 -9.57 -18.70 3.86
N TYR A 20 -10.24 -19.66 4.51
CA TYR A 20 -11.62 -19.51 4.97
C TYR A 20 -11.79 -20.28 6.29
N SER A 21 -12.77 -19.90 7.09
CA SER A 21 -13.14 -20.64 8.31
C SER A 21 -14.06 -21.81 7.98
N LYS A 22 -13.87 -22.94 8.67
CA LYS A 22 -14.78 -24.11 8.51
C LYS A 22 -16.17 -23.86 9.12
N THR A 23 -16.23 -23.01 10.15
CA THR A 23 -17.47 -22.67 10.86
C THR A 23 -18.23 -21.54 10.19
N ASP A 24 -17.51 -20.66 9.51
CA ASP A 24 -18.08 -19.57 8.72
C ASP A 24 -17.29 -19.48 7.40
N PRO A 25 -17.76 -20.14 6.33
CA PRO A 25 -17.04 -20.19 5.06
C PRO A 25 -16.80 -18.82 4.40
N ASP A 26 -17.56 -17.80 4.75
CA ASP A 26 -17.41 -16.44 4.21
C ASP A 26 -16.34 -15.64 4.95
N ALA A 27 -16.01 -15.99 6.19
CA ALA A 27 -14.96 -15.36 6.97
C ALA A 27 -13.56 -15.79 6.50
N THR A 28 -12.63 -14.83 6.54
CA THR A 28 -11.20 -15.06 6.25
C THR A 28 -10.37 -14.92 7.53
N PHE A 29 -9.32 -15.72 7.67
CA PHE A 29 -8.41 -15.58 8.80
C PHE A 29 -7.59 -14.31 8.68
N MET A 30 -7.73 -13.41 9.66
CA MET A 30 -7.09 -12.10 9.72
C MET A 30 -6.37 -11.90 11.05
N ARG A 31 -5.34 -11.05 11.02
CA ARG A 31 -4.72 -10.55 12.25
C ARG A 31 -5.60 -9.45 12.83
N MET A 32 -6.04 -9.63 14.06
CA MET A 32 -6.85 -8.62 14.75
C MET A 32 -5.98 -7.44 15.21
N LYS A 33 -6.56 -6.23 15.24
CA LYS A 33 -5.90 -5.04 15.80
C LYS A 33 -5.63 -5.23 17.28
N GLU A 34 -6.62 -5.73 18.01
CA GLU A 34 -6.51 -6.07 19.42
C GLU A 34 -6.12 -7.53 19.58
N ASP A 35 -4.84 -7.77 19.70
CA ASP A 35 -4.28 -9.05 20.04
C ASP A 35 -3.88 -9.03 21.53
N ALA A 36 -4.88 -9.26 22.40
CA ALA A 36 -4.70 -9.26 23.86
C ALA A 36 -3.63 -10.28 24.33
N MET A 37 -3.39 -11.34 23.53
CA MET A 37 -2.39 -12.34 23.83
C MET A 37 -1.00 -11.98 23.29
N GLY A 38 -0.88 -10.98 22.40
CA GLY A 38 0.38 -10.56 21.79
C GLY A 38 1.08 -11.63 20.94
N ASN A 39 0.37 -12.69 20.57
CA ASN A 39 0.95 -13.86 19.89
C ASN A 39 0.79 -13.86 18.37
N GLY A 40 0.14 -12.83 17.81
CA GLY A 40 -0.10 -12.70 16.37
C GLY A 40 -1.08 -13.71 15.81
N GLN A 41 -1.95 -14.28 16.64
CA GLN A 41 -2.94 -15.28 16.24
C GLN A 41 -3.91 -14.71 15.21
N LEU A 42 -4.16 -15.51 14.16
CA LEU A 42 -5.17 -15.20 13.16
C LEU A 42 -6.54 -15.69 13.64
N LYS A 43 -7.58 -14.86 13.49
CA LYS A 43 -8.95 -15.21 13.79
C LYS A 43 -9.82 -15.08 12.55
N PRO A 44 -10.89 -15.92 12.38
CA PRO A 44 -11.89 -15.69 11.36
C PRO A 44 -12.56 -14.35 11.58
N ALA A 45 -12.56 -13.49 10.58
CA ALA A 45 -13.11 -12.15 10.68
C ALA A 45 -13.47 -11.57 9.31
N PHE A 46 -14.19 -10.47 9.35
CA PHE A 46 -14.50 -9.61 8.22
C PHE A 46 -13.83 -8.24 8.42
N ASN A 47 -13.53 -7.58 7.33
CA ASN A 47 -13.10 -6.21 7.32
C ASN A 47 -14.31 -5.31 7.08
N LEU A 48 -14.64 -4.49 8.06
CA LEU A 48 -15.76 -3.56 8.02
C LEU A 48 -15.25 -2.20 7.55
N HIS A 49 -15.88 -1.66 6.51
CA HIS A 49 -15.60 -0.33 5.99
C HIS A 49 -16.85 0.53 6.12
N HIS A 50 -16.72 1.72 6.68
CA HIS A 50 -17.80 2.69 6.70
C HIS A 50 -17.32 4.05 6.21
N GLY A 51 -18.17 4.72 5.45
CA GLY A 51 -18.04 6.11 5.04
C GLY A 51 -18.79 6.99 6.02
N VAL A 52 -18.15 8.03 6.51
CA VAL A 52 -18.73 8.98 7.45
C VAL A 52 -18.67 10.38 6.83
N ASP A 53 -19.75 11.12 6.94
CA ASP A 53 -19.83 12.54 6.62
C ASP A 53 -20.69 13.25 7.66
N SER A 54 -20.16 14.34 8.22
CA SER A 54 -20.88 15.17 9.19
C SER A 54 -21.51 14.37 10.36
N GLU A 55 -20.76 13.38 10.90
CA GLU A 55 -21.17 12.50 12.00
C GLU A 55 -22.18 11.39 11.62
N TYR A 56 -22.58 11.29 10.34
CA TYR A 56 -23.46 10.24 9.86
C TYR A 56 -22.67 9.16 9.11
N ILE A 57 -23.02 7.89 9.35
CA ILE A 57 -22.56 6.78 8.50
C ILE A 57 -23.37 6.83 7.21
N THR A 58 -22.70 7.18 6.12
CA THR A 58 -23.34 7.35 4.80
C THR A 58 -23.34 6.07 3.99
N TRP A 59 -22.37 5.18 4.22
CA TRP A 59 -22.29 3.88 3.57
C TRP A 59 -21.49 2.88 4.42
N LEU A 60 -21.83 1.60 4.30
CA LEU A 60 -21.19 0.51 5.03
C LEU A 60 -20.99 -0.67 4.09
N THR A 61 -19.79 -1.27 4.12
CA THR A 61 -19.53 -2.54 3.43
C THR A 61 -18.77 -3.51 4.33
N ILE A 62 -19.04 -4.79 4.14
CA ILE A 62 -18.38 -5.90 4.83
C ILE A 62 -17.58 -6.68 3.81
N SER A 63 -16.30 -6.86 4.02
CA SER A 63 -15.40 -7.52 3.08
C SER A 63 -14.63 -8.66 3.74
N PRO A 64 -14.51 -9.83 3.09
CA PRO A 64 -13.62 -10.90 3.55
C PRO A 64 -12.15 -10.63 3.25
N GLN A 65 -11.80 -9.47 2.68
CA GLN A 65 -10.41 -9.12 2.36
C GLN A 65 -9.71 -8.57 3.60
N PRO A 66 -8.54 -9.15 3.98
CA PRO A 66 -7.84 -8.74 5.21
C PRO A 66 -7.09 -7.41 5.09
N THR A 67 -7.07 -6.78 3.91
CA THR A 67 -6.33 -5.54 3.65
C THR A 67 -7.19 -4.52 2.93
N ASP A 68 -7.05 -3.26 3.28
CA ASP A 68 -7.87 -2.16 2.75
C ASP A 68 -7.47 -1.72 1.34
N THR A 69 -6.29 -2.13 0.86
CA THR A 69 -5.78 -1.72 -0.46
C THR A 69 -6.67 -2.11 -1.63
N THR A 70 -7.48 -3.16 -1.48
CA THR A 70 -8.36 -3.69 -2.53
C THR A 70 -9.84 -3.44 -2.29
N THR A 71 -10.22 -2.80 -1.18
CA THR A 71 -11.61 -2.63 -0.76
C THR A 71 -12.19 -1.25 -1.06
N LEU A 72 -11.34 -0.23 -1.28
CA LEU A 72 -11.79 1.14 -1.55
C LEU A 72 -12.62 1.23 -2.83
N ILE A 73 -12.16 0.65 -3.92
CA ILE A 73 -12.85 0.70 -5.21
C ILE A 73 -14.22 -0.01 -5.16
N PRO A 74 -14.32 -1.25 -4.64
CA PRO A 74 -15.62 -1.89 -4.41
C PRO A 74 -16.56 -1.04 -3.55
N PHE A 75 -16.05 -0.48 -2.44
CA PHE A 75 -16.81 0.39 -1.56
C PHE A 75 -17.45 1.57 -2.32
N PHE A 76 -16.68 2.31 -3.09
CA PHE A 76 -17.21 3.46 -3.84
C PHE A 76 -18.15 3.05 -4.97
N LYS A 77 -17.85 1.97 -5.68
CA LYS A 77 -18.75 1.46 -6.73
C LYS A 77 -20.12 1.07 -6.18
N GLU A 78 -20.15 0.44 -5.01
CA GLU A 78 -21.38 0.08 -4.34
C GLU A 78 -22.11 1.33 -3.83
N ALA A 79 -21.41 2.20 -3.09
CA ALA A 79 -21.97 3.45 -2.59
C ALA A 79 -22.57 4.33 -3.71
N GLU A 80 -21.86 4.50 -4.81
CA GLU A 80 -22.29 5.29 -5.97
C GLU A 80 -23.54 4.73 -6.67
N THR A 81 -23.83 3.44 -6.50
CA THR A 81 -25.05 2.81 -7.04
C THR A 81 -26.31 3.29 -6.29
N TYR A 82 -26.16 3.60 -5.00
CA TYR A 82 -27.29 3.95 -4.12
C TYR A 82 -27.31 5.42 -3.72
N LEU A 83 -26.15 6.08 -3.67
CA LEU A 83 -26.06 7.49 -3.40
C LEU A 83 -26.20 8.28 -4.73
N SER A 84 -27.02 9.32 -4.73
CA SER A 84 -27.24 10.16 -5.91
C SER A 84 -26.09 11.17 -6.20
N PHE A 85 -25.00 11.11 -5.45
CA PHE A 85 -23.88 12.04 -5.56
C PHE A 85 -22.54 11.36 -5.30
N LYS A 86 -21.45 12.04 -5.68
CA LYS A 86 -20.07 11.62 -5.40
C LYS A 86 -19.38 12.65 -4.51
N TYR A 87 -18.69 12.15 -3.50
CA TYR A 87 -17.83 12.98 -2.65
C TYR A 87 -16.62 13.49 -3.45
N LYS A 88 -16.34 14.79 -3.39
CA LYS A 88 -15.18 15.39 -4.07
C LYS A 88 -13.85 15.11 -3.36
N LYS A 89 -13.85 15.02 -2.04
CA LYS A 89 -12.68 14.81 -1.20
C LYS A 89 -12.83 13.52 -0.41
N ILE A 90 -11.82 12.67 -0.51
CA ILE A 90 -11.82 11.35 0.13
C ILE A 90 -10.68 11.31 1.14
N ILE A 91 -11.05 11.31 2.42
CA ILE A 91 -10.11 11.22 3.53
C ILE A 91 -10.08 9.77 4.01
N ALA A 92 -8.96 9.07 3.82
CA ALA A 92 -8.87 7.67 4.17
C ALA A 92 -7.59 7.33 4.93
N ASP A 93 -7.58 6.17 5.57
CA ASP A 93 -6.45 5.68 6.32
C ASP A 93 -5.31 5.21 5.40
N ALA A 94 -4.13 5.09 5.98
CA ALA A 94 -2.93 4.62 5.27
C ALA A 94 -3.07 3.21 4.69
N GLY A 95 -4.00 2.41 5.16
CA GLY A 95 -4.35 1.09 4.62
C GLY A 95 -4.84 1.14 3.18
N TYR A 96 -5.54 2.19 2.79
CA TYR A 96 -6.13 2.37 1.45
C TYR A 96 -5.15 2.84 0.38
N LYS A 97 -3.88 3.13 0.72
CA LYS A 97 -2.90 3.59 -0.25
C LYS A 97 -2.56 2.48 -1.25
N SER A 98 -2.90 2.69 -2.49
CA SER A 98 -2.42 1.89 -3.62
C SER A 98 -2.43 2.77 -4.87
N GLU A 99 -1.59 2.46 -5.84
CA GLU A 99 -1.58 3.18 -7.12
C GLU A 99 -2.94 3.09 -7.80
N GLU A 100 -3.54 1.91 -7.78
CA GLU A 100 -4.88 1.65 -8.34
C GLU A 100 -5.97 2.53 -7.72
N ASN A 101 -5.95 2.70 -6.38
CA ASN A 101 -6.90 3.55 -5.68
C ASN A 101 -6.74 5.03 -6.04
N TYR A 102 -5.50 5.52 -6.11
CA TYR A 102 -5.25 6.91 -6.54
C TYR A 102 -5.72 7.15 -7.98
N VAL A 103 -5.39 6.25 -8.90
CA VAL A 103 -5.84 6.33 -10.31
C VAL A 103 -7.36 6.28 -10.41
N TYR A 104 -8.03 5.45 -9.60
CA TYR A 104 -9.49 5.37 -9.56
C TYR A 104 -10.10 6.70 -9.09
N LEU A 105 -9.61 7.26 -7.99
CA LEU A 105 -10.11 8.52 -7.45
C LEU A 105 -9.93 9.67 -8.45
N GLU A 106 -8.74 9.80 -9.05
CA GLU A 106 -8.47 10.81 -10.05
C GLU A 106 -9.41 10.70 -11.26
N LYS A 107 -9.61 9.50 -11.81
CA LYS A 107 -10.52 9.24 -12.93
C LYS A 107 -11.98 9.59 -12.62
N ASN A 108 -12.37 9.54 -11.35
CA ASN A 108 -13.71 9.91 -10.88
C ASN A 108 -13.80 11.38 -10.45
N GLY A 109 -12.77 12.20 -10.65
CA GLY A 109 -12.75 13.61 -10.23
C GLY A 109 -12.72 13.78 -8.71
N GLN A 110 -12.25 12.78 -7.98
CA GLN A 110 -12.17 12.77 -6.52
C GLN A 110 -10.73 13.04 -6.07
N VAL A 111 -10.56 13.84 -5.04
CA VAL A 111 -9.25 14.21 -4.49
C VAL A 111 -8.94 13.36 -3.26
N ALA A 112 -7.82 12.66 -3.30
CA ALA A 112 -7.36 11.82 -2.19
C ALA A 112 -6.66 12.64 -1.09
N PHE A 113 -6.94 12.29 0.16
CA PHE A 113 -6.24 12.70 1.39
C PHE A 113 -5.91 11.44 2.20
N ILE A 114 -4.91 10.68 1.75
CA ILE A 114 -4.54 9.37 2.33
C ILE A 114 -3.16 9.45 2.95
N LYS A 115 -3.07 9.36 4.28
CA LYS A 115 -1.79 9.46 4.99
C LYS A 115 -0.80 8.38 4.52
N PRO A 116 0.43 8.72 4.09
CA PRO A 116 1.44 7.71 3.76
C PRO A 116 1.79 6.84 4.97
N SER A 117 1.85 5.53 4.80
CA SER A 117 2.10 4.58 5.91
C SER A 117 3.45 4.75 6.60
N ASN A 118 4.42 5.33 5.91
CA ASN A 118 5.75 5.60 6.46
C ASN A 118 5.93 7.05 6.94
N TYR A 119 4.85 7.84 6.99
CA TYR A 119 4.91 9.25 7.34
C TYR A 119 5.60 9.49 8.69
N GLU A 120 5.15 8.82 9.76
CA GLU A 120 5.77 8.98 11.09
C GLU A 120 7.21 8.43 11.12
N LYS A 121 7.43 7.30 10.46
CA LYS A 121 8.78 6.70 10.35
C LYS A 121 9.74 7.61 9.60
N SER A 122 9.28 8.33 8.57
CA SER A 122 10.10 9.22 7.75
C SER A 122 10.67 10.40 8.54
N LYS A 123 10.04 10.79 9.65
CA LYS A 123 10.52 11.83 10.55
C LYS A 123 11.70 11.39 11.41
N THR A 124 11.89 10.09 11.60
CA THR A 124 12.91 9.56 12.50
C THR A 124 14.32 9.72 11.95
N ARG A 125 15.29 9.97 12.84
CA ARG A 125 16.73 10.08 12.48
C ARG A 125 17.24 8.82 11.78
N LYS A 126 16.78 7.64 12.19
CA LYS A 126 17.13 6.35 11.59
C LYS A 126 16.69 6.26 10.12
N TYR A 127 15.48 6.71 9.81
CA TYR A 127 14.96 6.71 8.44
C TYR A 127 15.74 7.68 7.54
N LYS A 128 15.99 8.90 8.03
CA LYS A 128 16.71 9.94 7.29
C LYS A 128 18.17 9.57 7.02
N LYS A 129 18.79 8.75 7.88
CA LYS A 129 20.17 8.26 7.72
C LYS A 129 20.29 6.98 6.90
N ASP A 130 19.18 6.33 6.54
CA ASP A 130 19.18 5.07 5.79
C ASP A 130 19.54 5.32 4.31
N ILE A 131 20.81 5.18 3.99
CA ILE A 131 21.36 5.44 2.65
C ILE A 131 20.86 4.47 1.57
N GLY A 132 20.26 3.35 1.97
CA GLY A 132 19.67 2.37 1.05
C GLY A 132 18.27 2.73 0.55
N ARG A 133 17.66 3.81 1.07
CA ARG A 133 16.30 4.23 0.70
C ARG A 133 16.31 5.17 -0.48
N ILE A 134 15.32 4.99 -1.35
CA ILE A 134 15.10 5.85 -2.51
C ILE A 134 14.89 7.33 -2.10
N GLU A 135 14.19 7.55 -0.98
CA GLU A 135 13.89 8.89 -0.49
C GLU A 135 15.15 9.68 -0.03
N ASN A 136 16.25 8.97 0.19
CA ASN A 136 17.53 9.54 0.62
C ASN A 136 18.58 9.54 -0.50
N MET A 137 18.18 9.28 -1.75
CA MET A 137 19.03 9.37 -2.94
C MET A 137 18.62 10.56 -3.80
N ASN A 138 19.57 11.21 -4.42
CA ASN A 138 19.30 12.29 -5.36
C ASN A 138 18.78 11.68 -6.68
N TYR A 139 17.67 12.20 -7.18
CA TYR A 139 17.10 11.84 -8.47
C TYR A 139 17.36 12.97 -9.49
N ASP A 140 17.95 12.62 -10.61
CA ASP A 140 18.14 13.50 -11.75
C ASP A 140 17.04 13.21 -12.78
N GLU A 141 16.11 14.14 -12.93
CA GLU A 141 14.95 13.98 -13.84
C GLU A 141 15.38 13.99 -15.31
N VAL A 142 16.43 14.73 -15.66
CA VAL A 142 16.90 14.84 -17.06
C VAL A 142 17.55 13.55 -17.52
N LYS A 143 18.39 12.95 -16.65
CA LYS A 143 19.11 11.71 -16.93
C LYS A 143 18.33 10.46 -16.55
N ASP A 144 17.18 10.62 -15.90
CA ASP A 144 16.38 9.55 -15.33
C ASP A 144 17.23 8.54 -14.53
N CYS A 145 18.00 9.05 -13.56
CA CYS A 145 18.89 8.24 -12.74
C CYS A 145 18.90 8.68 -11.27
N TYR A 146 19.25 7.75 -10.38
CA TYR A 146 19.48 8.03 -8.97
C TYR A 146 20.96 8.04 -8.68
N THR A 147 21.40 8.92 -7.79
CA THR A 147 22.79 8.97 -7.30
C THR A 147 22.83 8.41 -5.88
N CYS A 148 23.66 7.37 -5.65
CA CYS A 148 23.82 6.75 -4.33
C CYS A 148 24.77 7.55 -3.44
N LYS A 149 24.90 7.18 -2.16
CA LYS A 149 25.78 7.81 -1.18
C LYS A 149 27.26 7.88 -1.62
N ASN A 150 27.71 6.92 -2.44
CA ASN A 150 29.07 6.85 -2.98
C ASN A 150 29.25 7.64 -4.29
N GLY A 151 28.29 8.48 -4.67
CA GLY A 151 28.34 9.27 -5.91
C GLY A 151 28.15 8.46 -7.20
N LYS A 152 27.83 7.16 -7.10
CA LYS A 152 27.60 6.29 -8.26
C LYS A 152 26.17 6.37 -8.72
N GLN A 153 25.94 6.27 -10.04
CA GLN A 153 24.62 6.34 -10.63
C GLN A 153 23.93 4.98 -10.69
N LEU A 154 22.63 5.00 -10.42
CA LEU A 154 21.73 3.90 -10.69
C LEU A 154 20.94 4.27 -11.95
N LEU A 155 21.25 3.59 -13.05
CA LEU A 155 20.63 3.85 -14.34
C LEU A 155 19.37 3.01 -14.51
N SER A 156 18.41 3.55 -15.23
CA SER A 156 17.22 2.82 -15.66
C SER A 156 17.62 1.68 -16.60
N THR A 157 17.22 0.45 -16.27
CA THR A 157 17.57 -0.74 -17.06
C THR A 157 16.39 -1.27 -17.87
N TYR A 158 15.24 -1.43 -17.22
CA TYR A 158 14.00 -1.87 -17.88
C TYR A 158 12.77 -1.50 -17.07
N VAL A 159 11.60 -1.56 -17.70
CA VAL A 159 10.30 -1.39 -17.04
C VAL A 159 9.65 -2.76 -16.87
N ARG A 160 9.32 -3.09 -15.63
CA ARG A 160 8.59 -4.30 -15.28
C ARG A 160 7.11 -3.98 -15.11
N ARG A 161 6.27 -4.65 -15.87
CA ARG A 161 4.82 -4.63 -15.73
C ARG A 161 4.36 -5.76 -14.81
N SER A 162 3.42 -5.46 -13.93
CA SER A 162 2.80 -6.47 -13.06
C SER A 162 1.30 -6.26 -12.98
N LYS A 163 0.54 -7.35 -13.10
CA LYS A 163 -0.93 -7.34 -12.97
C LYS A 163 -1.31 -7.75 -11.56
N SER A 164 -2.11 -6.94 -10.90
CA SER A 164 -2.67 -7.24 -9.57
C SER A 164 -3.79 -8.31 -9.65
N LYS A 165 -4.23 -8.80 -8.48
CA LYS A 165 -5.40 -9.70 -8.40
C LYS A 165 -6.71 -9.03 -8.87
N THR A 166 -6.78 -7.70 -8.80
CA THR A 166 -7.91 -6.88 -9.28
C THR A 166 -7.88 -6.63 -10.79
N GLY A 167 -6.78 -7.01 -11.46
CA GLY A 167 -6.59 -6.80 -12.90
C GLY A 167 -5.84 -5.52 -13.25
N TYR A 168 -5.52 -4.65 -12.27
CA TYR A 168 -4.76 -3.43 -12.50
C TYR A 168 -3.33 -3.73 -12.91
N ILE A 169 -2.83 -3.03 -13.93
CA ILE A 169 -1.46 -3.15 -14.43
C ILE A 169 -0.64 -1.97 -13.92
N SER A 170 0.35 -2.26 -13.09
CA SER A 170 1.32 -1.29 -12.59
C SER A 170 2.66 -1.42 -13.31
N GLU A 171 3.33 -0.30 -13.51
CA GLU A 171 4.66 -0.23 -14.12
C GLU A 171 5.70 0.18 -13.07
N LYS A 172 6.82 -0.54 -13.05
CA LYS A 172 7.95 -0.23 -12.17
C LYS A 172 9.22 -0.14 -12.98
N THR A 173 9.83 1.04 -13.00
CA THR A 173 11.16 1.22 -13.57
C THR A 173 12.20 0.63 -12.65
N ILE A 174 13.07 -0.21 -13.18
CA ILE A 174 14.17 -0.83 -12.45
C ILE A 174 15.43 -0.03 -12.70
N TYR A 175 16.02 0.48 -11.62
CA TYR A 175 17.30 1.18 -11.64
C TYR A 175 18.36 0.32 -10.98
N GLN A 176 19.52 0.22 -11.60
CA GLN A 176 20.61 -0.60 -11.11
C GLN A 176 21.94 0.17 -11.13
N CYS A 177 22.72 -0.01 -10.08
CA CYS A 177 24.10 0.44 -10.00
C CYS A 177 25.03 -0.69 -10.41
N SER A 178 25.84 -0.50 -11.46
CA SER A 178 26.85 -1.48 -11.89
C SER A 178 28.11 -1.45 -11.03
N GLU A 179 28.40 -0.32 -10.38
CA GLU A 179 29.65 -0.03 -9.67
C GLU A 179 29.54 -0.25 -8.15
N CYS A 180 29.01 -1.41 -7.74
CA CYS A 180 28.88 -1.78 -6.32
C CYS A 180 30.02 -2.64 -5.80
N LYS A 181 30.98 -3.02 -6.65
CA LYS A 181 32.18 -3.77 -6.22
C LYS A 181 33.01 -2.88 -5.29
N ASP A 182 33.51 -3.47 -4.22
CA ASP A 182 34.40 -2.81 -3.22
C ASP A 182 33.87 -1.50 -2.63
N CYS A 183 32.55 -1.28 -2.68
CA CYS A 183 31.91 -0.08 -2.15
C CYS A 183 31.90 -0.10 -0.61
N PRO A 184 32.46 0.92 0.09
CA PRO A 184 32.52 0.95 1.54
C PRO A 184 31.15 1.02 2.21
N TYR A 185 30.13 1.52 1.49
CA TYR A 185 28.75 1.64 1.99
C TYR A 185 27.87 0.44 1.64
N LYS A 186 28.41 -0.62 1.04
CA LYS A 186 27.63 -1.71 0.45
C LYS A 186 26.69 -2.39 1.47
N ARG A 187 27.22 -2.71 2.67
CA ARG A 187 26.46 -3.38 3.73
C ARG A 187 25.30 -2.53 4.26
N ASP A 188 25.47 -1.23 4.34
CA ASP A 188 24.42 -0.30 4.80
C ASP A 188 23.40 0.02 3.69
N CYS A 189 23.84 0.00 2.43
CA CYS A 189 23.05 0.32 1.27
C CYS A 189 22.19 -0.85 0.79
N ILE A 190 22.74 -2.08 0.76
CA ILE A 190 22.07 -3.28 0.26
C ILE A 190 21.65 -4.14 1.44
N LYS A 191 20.34 -4.12 1.74
CA LYS A 191 19.73 -4.89 2.82
C LYS A 191 19.07 -6.16 2.25
N GLY A 192 19.01 -7.20 3.03
CA GLY A 192 18.33 -8.45 2.69
C GLY A 192 19.11 -9.65 3.15
N ASN A 193 18.64 -10.27 4.24
CA ASN A 193 19.29 -11.45 4.85
C ASN A 193 18.94 -12.76 4.14
N ASN A 194 17.83 -12.77 3.37
CA ASN A 194 17.30 -13.97 2.71
C ASN A 194 17.71 -14.11 1.23
N CYS A 195 18.72 -13.34 0.78
CA CYS A 195 19.22 -13.43 -0.58
C CYS A 195 20.32 -14.50 -0.67
N LYS A 196 20.18 -15.44 -1.61
CA LYS A 196 21.16 -16.52 -1.84
C LYS A 196 22.47 -16.00 -2.47
N THR A 197 22.43 -14.86 -3.16
CA THR A 197 23.62 -14.25 -3.79
C THR A 197 24.54 -13.70 -2.71
N PRO A 198 25.85 -13.99 -2.74
CA PRO A 198 26.84 -13.43 -1.82
C PRO A 198 26.84 -11.90 -1.85
N MET A 199 27.15 -11.24 -0.74
CA MET A 199 27.11 -9.78 -0.63
C MET A 199 28.04 -9.11 -1.65
N GLU A 200 29.18 -9.72 -1.93
CA GLU A 200 30.21 -9.23 -2.86
C GLU A 200 29.69 -9.07 -4.29
N GLU A 201 28.79 -9.96 -4.68
CA GLU A 201 28.21 -9.98 -6.05
C GLU A 201 26.94 -9.13 -6.16
N ARG A 202 26.38 -8.68 -5.04
CA ARG A 202 25.12 -7.90 -5.09
C ARG A 202 25.34 -6.50 -5.61
N HIS A 203 24.39 -6.03 -6.36
CA HIS A 203 24.26 -4.66 -6.83
C HIS A 203 23.06 -3.97 -6.20
N LYS A 204 23.16 -2.64 -6.04
CA LYS A 204 21.99 -1.85 -5.60
C LYS A 204 20.98 -1.80 -6.72
N VAL A 205 19.77 -2.26 -6.43
CA VAL A 205 18.62 -2.21 -7.34
C VAL A 205 17.48 -1.47 -6.66
N LEU A 206 16.85 -0.55 -7.37
CA LEU A 206 15.61 0.11 -6.98
C LEU A 206 14.49 -0.31 -7.93
N SER A 207 13.31 -0.56 -7.40
CA SER A 207 12.10 -0.83 -8.18
C SER A 207 11.11 0.30 -7.91
N VAL A 208 10.93 1.18 -8.87
CA VAL A 208 10.28 2.47 -8.70
C VAL A 208 9.00 2.54 -9.52
N ALA A 209 7.86 2.62 -8.85
CA ALA A 209 6.58 2.94 -9.47
C ALA A 209 6.43 4.46 -9.55
N LYS A 210 6.84 5.07 -10.68
CA LYS A 210 6.85 6.54 -10.84
C LYS A 210 5.46 7.15 -10.64
N THR A 211 4.44 6.55 -11.23
CA THR A 211 3.04 6.96 -11.08
C THR A 211 2.62 6.98 -9.61
N PHE A 212 2.93 5.93 -8.86
CA PHE A 212 2.61 5.88 -7.44
C PHE A 212 3.37 6.91 -6.62
N LEU A 213 4.66 7.16 -6.94
CA LEU A 213 5.45 8.19 -6.25
C LEU A 213 4.89 9.59 -6.51
N LYS A 214 4.45 9.90 -7.75
CA LYS A 214 3.80 11.15 -8.10
C LYS A 214 2.56 11.37 -7.21
N TYR A 215 1.62 10.43 -7.20
CA TYR A 215 0.41 10.54 -6.38
C TYR A 215 0.72 10.69 -4.89
N ARG A 216 1.69 9.93 -4.38
CA ARG A 216 2.11 10.04 -2.97
C ARG A 216 2.70 11.41 -2.62
N LYS A 217 3.45 12.04 -3.53
CA LYS A 217 4.01 13.37 -3.33
C LYS A 217 2.89 14.41 -3.29
N GLU A 218 2.01 14.41 -4.28
CA GLU A 218 0.86 15.31 -4.35
C GLU A 218 -0.08 15.15 -3.14
N ASP A 219 -0.34 13.91 -2.74
CA ASP A 219 -1.16 13.60 -1.58
C ASP A 219 -0.49 14.05 -0.27
N LEU A 220 0.84 13.89 -0.15
CA LEU A 220 1.59 14.38 0.99
C LEU A 220 1.50 15.91 1.12
N GLU A 221 1.60 16.63 0.02
CA GLU A 221 1.43 18.09 -0.02
C GLU A 221 0.03 18.47 0.45
N ARG A 222 -1.01 17.79 -0.06
CA ARG A 222 -2.41 18.01 0.34
C ARG A 222 -2.65 17.74 1.83
N ILE A 223 -2.20 16.62 2.36
CA ILE A 223 -2.42 16.28 3.78
C ILE A 223 -1.65 17.16 4.76
N LEU A 224 -0.64 17.90 4.29
CA LEU A 224 0.14 18.84 5.10
C LEU A 224 -0.38 20.29 4.98
N SER A 225 -1.27 20.57 4.04
CA SER A 225 -1.94 21.88 3.97
C SER A 225 -2.88 22.06 5.15
N ASP A 226 -3.24 23.33 5.45
CA ASP A 226 -4.18 23.64 6.53
C ASP A 226 -5.52 22.92 6.35
N GLU A 227 -6.01 22.85 5.12
CA GLU A 227 -7.20 22.08 4.78
C GLU A 227 -7.01 20.57 5.08
N GLY A 228 -5.90 19.99 4.65
CA GLY A 228 -5.61 18.57 4.87
C GLY A 228 -5.46 18.21 6.36
N ILE A 229 -4.88 19.10 7.15
CA ILE A 229 -4.78 18.94 8.60
C ILE A 229 -6.17 18.95 9.22
N HIS A 230 -7.00 19.94 8.85
CA HIS A 230 -8.38 20.05 9.35
C HIS A 230 -9.22 18.81 9.00
N LEU A 231 -9.23 18.41 7.73
CA LEU A 231 -9.96 17.22 7.25
C LEU A 231 -9.55 15.94 7.98
N ARG A 232 -8.26 15.73 8.21
CA ARG A 232 -7.77 14.54 8.95
C ARG A 232 -8.13 14.56 10.41
N THR A 233 -8.12 15.72 11.05
CA THR A 233 -8.55 15.89 12.44
C THR A 233 -10.04 15.57 12.57
N ASN A 234 -10.87 16.13 11.69
CA ASN A 234 -12.30 15.85 11.67
C ASN A 234 -12.58 14.36 11.46
N ARG A 235 -11.87 13.71 10.50
CA ARG A 235 -11.99 12.28 10.29
C ARG A 235 -11.70 11.48 11.56
N SER A 236 -10.64 11.80 12.28
CA SER A 236 -10.32 11.07 13.53
C SER A 236 -11.46 11.18 14.54
N ILE A 237 -12.00 12.36 14.73
CA ILE A 237 -13.12 12.59 15.66
C ILE A 237 -14.37 11.81 15.22
N GLN A 238 -14.76 11.93 13.95
CA GLN A 238 -15.97 11.31 13.41
C GLN A 238 -15.91 9.79 13.40
N VAL A 239 -14.74 9.22 13.01
CA VAL A 239 -14.59 7.76 12.93
C VAL A 239 -14.49 7.13 14.30
N GLU A 240 -13.78 7.73 15.25
CA GLU A 240 -13.69 7.21 16.61
C GLU A 240 -15.03 7.30 17.36
N GLY A 241 -15.86 8.31 17.06
CA GLY A 241 -17.20 8.46 17.61
C GLY A 241 -18.26 7.56 16.97
N SER A 242 -17.95 6.87 15.86
CA SER A 242 -18.89 5.99 15.13
C SER A 242 -18.76 4.50 15.48
N PHE A 243 -17.86 4.12 16.39
CA PHE A 243 -17.68 2.76 16.90
C PHE A 243 -18.28 2.58 18.29
#